data_02f6ffb9cb16ec06e00b8105d29a7fd8
#
_entry.id   02f6ffb9cb16ec06e00b8105d29a7fd8
#
_cell.length_a   1.000
_cell.length_b   1.000
_cell.length_c   1.000
_cell.angle_alpha   90.00
_cell.angle_beta   90.00
_cell.angle_gamma   90.00
#
_symmetry.space_group_name_H-M   'P 1'
#
loop_
_entity.id
_entity.type
_entity.pdbx_description
1 polymer ?
#
loop_
_entity_poly.entity_id
_entity_poly.type
_entity_poly.pdbx_seq_one_letter_code
_entity_poly.pdbx_strand_id
1 'polypeptide(L)'
;MYGRNEIPAQLLADVKNYLNITWDDLATDERIRGLIASATADLDDYAGEELDYMSDGLPRTLMMDHVRYARDEALDIFENNYRTQLVRLRNRRRVTGYVESTE
;
A
#
# COMPACT_ATOMS: atom_id res chain seq x y z
N MET A 1 3.45 7.42 -3.91
CA MET A 1 1.99 7.43 -4.20
C MET A 1 1.76 7.32 -5.69
N TYR A 2 0.77 6.53 -6.07
CA TYR A 2 0.38 6.41 -7.47
C TYR A 2 -0.98 7.06 -7.69
N GLY A 3 -1.11 7.83 -8.76
CA GLY A 3 -2.42 8.21 -9.26
C GLY A 3 -3.13 7.00 -9.89
N ARG A 4 -4.45 7.06 -10.01
CA ARG A 4 -5.25 5.94 -10.55
C ARG A 4 -4.77 5.48 -11.93
N ASN A 5 -4.36 6.42 -12.78
CA ASN A 5 -3.90 6.12 -14.14
C ASN A 5 -2.39 5.88 -14.23
N GLU A 6 -1.69 5.90 -13.10
CA GLU A 6 -0.24 5.75 -13.03
C GLU A 6 0.18 4.41 -12.39
N ILE A 7 -0.79 3.54 -12.10
CA ILE A 7 -0.50 2.24 -11.49
C ILE A 7 0.26 1.37 -12.49
N PRO A 8 1.47 0.88 -12.14
CA PRO A 8 2.19 -0.03 -13.03
C PRO A 8 1.35 -1.28 -13.32
N ALA A 9 1.37 -1.73 -14.57
CA ALA A 9 0.59 -2.90 -14.98
C ALA A 9 0.95 -4.14 -14.15
N GLN A 10 2.23 -4.31 -13.84
CA GLN A 10 2.68 -5.43 -13.02
C GLN A 10 2.11 -5.36 -11.60
N LEU A 11 2.04 -4.16 -11.02
CA LEU A 11 1.48 -3.99 -9.68
C LEU A 11 -0.01 -4.33 -9.66
N LEU A 12 -0.76 -3.89 -10.67
CA LEU A 12 -2.18 -4.26 -10.80
C LEU A 12 -2.34 -5.77 -10.89
N ALA A 13 -1.52 -6.43 -11.71
CA ALA A 13 -1.56 -7.89 -11.87
C ALA A 13 -1.26 -8.59 -10.55
N ASP A 14 -0.24 -8.13 -9.82
CA ASP A 14 0.15 -8.71 -8.55
C ASP A 14 -0.94 -8.56 -7.48
N VAL A 15 -1.58 -7.41 -7.41
CA VAL A 15 -2.68 -7.17 -6.47
C VAL A 15 -3.88 -8.04 -6.82
N LYS A 16 -4.24 -8.12 -8.11
CA LYS A 16 -5.32 -9.01 -8.55
C LYS A 16 -5.03 -10.45 -8.16
N ASN A 17 -3.80 -10.91 -8.36
CA ASN A 17 -3.38 -12.26 -7.99
C ASN A 17 -3.50 -12.48 -6.48
N TYR A 18 -3.06 -11.51 -5.68
CA TYR A 18 -3.18 -11.57 -4.22
C TYR A 18 -4.64 -11.69 -3.78
N LEU A 19 -5.55 -11.00 -4.47
CA LEU A 19 -6.98 -11.02 -4.16
C LEU A 19 -7.73 -12.20 -4.80
N ASN A 20 -7.02 -13.08 -5.49
CA ASN A 20 -7.60 -14.23 -6.22
C ASN A 20 -8.57 -13.80 -7.34
N ILE A 21 -8.30 -12.67 -7.96
CA ILE A 21 -9.06 -12.20 -9.12
C ILE A 21 -8.40 -12.77 -10.37
N THR A 22 -9.04 -13.75 -10.99
CA THR A 22 -8.48 -14.49 -12.13
C THR A 22 -9.09 -14.07 -13.49
N TRP A 23 -10.04 -13.15 -13.46
CA TRP A 23 -10.72 -12.67 -14.66
C TRP A 23 -10.26 -11.25 -15.02
N ASP A 24 -10.42 -10.92 -16.31
CA ASP A 24 -10.15 -9.58 -16.81
C ASP A 24 -11.48 -8.89 -17.09
N ASP A 25 -11.70 -7.78 -16.40
CA ASP A 25 -12.90 -6.98 -16.52
C ASP A 25 -12.52 -5.52 -16.26
N LEU A 26 -12.86 -4.66 -17.22
CA LEU A 26 -12.46 -3.26 -17.15
C LEU A 26 -12.96 -2.57 -15.87
N ALA A 27 -14.21 -2.81 -15.50
CA ALA A 27 -14.77 -2.18 -14.30
C ALA A 27 -14.06 -2.66 -13.03
N THR A 28 -13.76 -3.95 -12.96
CA THR A 28 -13.01 -4.53 -11.82
C THR A 28 -11.61 -3.93 -11.75
N ASP A 29 -10.91 -3.88 -12.88
CA ASP A 29 -9.55 -3.34 -12.95
C ASP A 29 -9.51 -1.87 -12.52
N GLU A 30 -10.47 -1.07 -12.98
CA GLU A 30 -10.56 0.34 -12.59
C GLU A 30 -10.81 0.49 -11.09
N ARG A 31 -11.65 -0.35 -10.52
CA ARG A 31 -11.89 -0.34 -9.07
C ARG A 31 -10.62 -0.69 -8.31
N ILE A 32 -9.90 -1.72 -8.73
CA ILE A 32 -8.65 -2.12 -8.07
C ILE A 32 -7.60 -1.02 -8.18
N ARG A 33 -7.47 -0.38 -9.34
CA ARG A 33 -6.56 0.77 -9.51
C ARG A 33 -6.88 1.87 -8.50
N GLY A 34 -8.16 2.20 -8.32
CA GLY A 34 -8.59 3.19 -7.35
C GLY A 34 -8.23 2.80 -5.92
N LEU A 35 -8.38 1.54 -5.57
CA LEU A 35 -8.02 1.04 -4.23
C LEU A 35 -6.50 1.10 -4.01
N ILE A 36 -5.69 0.79 -5.02
CA ILE A 36 -4.22 0.90 -4.94
C ILE A 36 -3.82 2.37 -4.79
N ALA A 37 -4.42 3.26 -5.57
CA ALA A 37 -4.12 4.69 -5.47
C ALA A 37 -4.40 5.21 -4.06
N SER A 38 -5.55 4.86 -3.49
CA SER A 38 -5.91 5.26 -2.12
C SER A 38 -4.96 4.66 -1.08
N ALA A 39 -4.62 3.38 -1.22
CA ALA A 39 -3.73 2.71 -0.29
C ALA A 39 -2.33 3.34 -0.28
N THR A 40 -1.77 3.60 -1.46
CA THR A 40 -0.43 4.22 -1.53
C THR A 40 -0.45 5.65 -1.00
N ALA A 41 -1.52 6.40 -1.23
CA ALA A 41 -1.66 7.75 -0.69
C ALA A 41 -1.70 7.73 0.85
N ASP A 42 -2.51 6.84 1.43
CA ASP A 42 -2.64 6.73 2.88
C ASP A 42 -1.33 6.29 3.53
N LEU A 43 -0.65 5.30 2.95
CA LEU A 43 0.59 4.77 3.53
C LEU A 43 1.75 5.76 3.39
N ASP A 44 1.86 6.46 2.26
CA ASP A 44 2.87 7.51 2.09
C ASP A 44 2.65 8.64 3.10
N ASP A 45 1.39 9.04 3.29
CA ASP A 45 1.04 10.07 4.26
C ASP A 45 1.40 9.62 5.68
N TYR A 46 1.07 8.38 6.02
CA TYR A 46 1.39 7.79 7.32
C TYR A 46 2.89 7.74 7.58
N ALA A 47 3.67 7.36 6.57
CA ALA A 47 5.13 7.27 6.65
C ALA A 47 5.81 8.64 6.59
N GLY A 48 5.16 9.63 6.01
CA GLY A 48 5.73 10.95 5.78
C GLY A 48 6.72 11.00 4.61
N GLU A 49 6.68 10.01 3.73
CA GLU A 49 7.53 9.95 2.55
C GLU A 49 6.92 9.04 1.49
N GLU A 50 7.39 9.15 0.25
CA GLU A 50 7.00 8.22 -0.79
C GLU A 50 7.69 6.87 -0.56
N LEU A 51 6.91 5.80 -0.64
CA LEU A 51 7.37 4.44 -0.38
C LEU A 51 7.51 3.67 -1.68
N ASP A 52 8.36 2.63 -1.66
CA ASP A 52 8.52 1.71 -2.77
C ASP A 52 7.55 0.53 -2.60
N TYR A 53 6.59 0.42 -3.51
CA TYR A 53 5.59 -0.65 -3.49
C TYR A 53 5.90 -1.76 -4.48
N MET A 54 6.96 -1.62 -5.27
CA MET A 54 7.34 -2.61 -6.28
C MET A 54 8.30 -3.67 -5.74
N SER A 55 9.10 -3.31 -4.74
CA SER A 55 10.04 -4.23 -4.09
C SER A 55 9.37 -4.92 -2.91
N ASP A 56 9.76 -6.15 -2.63
CA ASP A 56 9.29 -6.87 -1.45
C ASP A 56 9.68 -6.12 -0.18
N GLY A 57 8.78 -6.10 0.78
CA GLY A 57 9.01 -5.43 2.04
C GLY A 57 7.72 -4.93 2.68
N LEU A 58 7.87 -4.24 3.79
CA LEU A 58 6.75 -3.78 4.61
C LEU A 58 5.78 -2.86 3.83
N PRO A 59 6.25 -1.87 3.04
CA PRO A 59 5.32 -1.03 2.29
C PRO A 59 4.41 -1.82 1.35
N ARG A 60 4.99 -2.75 0.58
CA ARG A 60 4.24 -3.57 -0.36
C ARG A 60 3.23 -4.46 0.36
N THR A 61 3.65 -5.12 1.44
CA THR A 61 2.76 -5.98 2.23
C THR A 61 1.58 -5.19 2.80
N LEU A 62 1.85 -4.03 3.38
CA LEU A 62 0.79 -3.18 3.94
C LEU A 62 -0.15 -2.66 2.86
N MET A 63 0.38 -2.30 1.69
CA MET A 63 -0.44 -1.83 0.58
C MET A 63 -1.42 -2.92 0.13
N MET A 64 -0.94 -4.14 -0.04
CA MET A 64 -1.79 -5.26 -0.46
C MET A 64 -2.88 -5.55 0.57
N ASP A 65 -2.54 -5.55 1.85
CA ASP A 65 -3.51 -5.78 2.91
C ASP A 65 -4.51 -4.62 3.04
N HIS A 66 -4.04 -3.38 2.86
CA HIS A 66 -4.91 -2.20 2.84
C HIS A 66 -5.97 -2.33 1.73
N VAL A 67 -5.55 -2.70 0.53
CA VAL A 67 -6.45 -2.91 -0.61
C VAL A 67 -7.48 -4.00 -0.28
N ARG A 68 -7.03 -5.11 0.30
CA ARG A 68 -7.93 -6.20 0.66
C ARG A 68 -9.00 -5.76 1.64
N TYR A 69 -8.62 -5.04 2.70
CA TYR A 69 -9.56 -4.56 3.70
C TYR A 69 -10.49 -3.46 3.11
N ALA A 70 -9.94 -2.57 2.27
CA ALA A 70 -10.74 -1.54 1.62
C ALA A 70 -11.80 -2.15 0.69
N ARG A 71 -11.43 -3.21 -0.03
CA ARG A 71 -12.35 -3.93 -0.90
C ARG A 71 -13.53 -4.50 -0.12
N ASP A 72 -13.28 -4.93 1.12
CA ASP A 72 -14.30 -5.48 2.02
C ASP A 72 -14.95 -4.42 2.92
N GLU A 73 -14.66 -3.14 2.67
CA GLU A 73 -15.18 -2.01 3.45
C GLU A 73 -14.83 -2.12 4.95
N ALA A 74 -13.60 -2.55 5.24
CA ALA A 74 -13.15 -2.85 6.60
C ALA A 74 -11.85 -2.14 6.98
N LEU A 75 -11.61 -0.91 6.46
CA LEU A 75 -10.38 -0.17 6.73
C LEU A 75 -10.19 0.17 8.21
N ASP A 76 -11.26 0.35 8.96
CA ASP A 76 -11.19 0.57 10.40
C ASP A 76 -10.57 -0.64 11.11
N ILE A 77 -10.92 -1.85 10.65
CA ILE A 77 -10.35 -3.09 11.17
C ILE A 77 -8.87 -3.20 10.78
N PHE A 78 -8.52 -2.79 9.56
CA PHE A 78 -7.13 -2.76 9.12
C PHE A 78 -6.26 -1.91 10.04
N GLU A 79 -6.68 -0.70 10.35
CA GLU A 79 -5.92 0.20 11.22
C GLU A 79 -5.68 -0.42 12.61
N ASN A 80 -6.68 -1.08 13.18
CA ASN A 80 -6.54 -1.76 14.46
C ASN A 80 -5.59 -2.95 14.39
N ASN A 81 -5.76 -3.81 13.39
CA ASN A 81 -4.99 -5.05 13.26
C ASN A 81 -3.53 -4.80 12.88
N TYR A 82 -3.25 -3.70 12.18
CA TYR A 82 -1.93 -3.40 11.62
C TYR A 82 -1.24 -2.23 12.31
N ARG A 83 -1.72 -1.85 13.49
CA ARG A 83 -1.16 -0.71 14.24
C ARG A 83 0.35 -0.82 14.44
N THR A 84 0.82 -1.99 14.86
CA THR A 84 2.25 -2.23 15.09
C THR A 84 3.05 -2.04 13.83
N GLN A 85 2.58 -2.60 12.70
CA GLN A 85 3.24 -2.48 11.41
C GLN A 85 3.24 -1.04 10.89
N LEU A 86 2.14 -0.32 11.10
CA LEU A 86 2.04 1.08 10.71
C LEU A 86 3.01 1.95 11.51
N VAL A 87 3.15 1.69 12.81
CA VAL A 87 4.12 2.39 13.65
C VAL A 87 5.55 2.10 13.18
N ARG A 88 5.86 0.85 12.83
CA ARG A 88 7.16 0.49 12.27
C ARG A 88 7.45 1.23 10.96
N LEU A 89 6.45 1.35 10.10
CA LEU A 89 6.58 2.06 8.85
C LEU A 89 6.96 3.53 9.08
N ARG A 90 6.29 4.17 10.03
CA ARG A 90 6.53 5.56 10.41
C ARG A 90 7.92 5.73 11.02
N ASN A 91 8.33 4.82 11.89
CA ASN A 91 9.60 4.91 12.61
C ASN A 91 10.81 4.57 11.74
N ARG A 92 10.66 3.85 10.63
CA ARG A 92 11.74 3.55 9.69
C ARG A 92 12.46 4.81 9.22
N ARG A 93 11.69 5.78 8.71
CA ARG A 93 12.23 7.05 8.24
C ARG A 93 12.93 7.79 9.36
N ARG A 94 12.31 7.80 10.53
CA ARG A 94 12.81 8.48 11.71
C ARG A 94 14.15 7.92 12.17
N VAL A 95 14.27 6.60 12.21
CA VAL A 95 15.52 5.91 12.57
C VAL A 95 16.61 6.18 11.53
N THR A 96 16.28 6.09 10.26
CA THR A 96 17.19 6.37 9.15
C THR A 96 17.70 7.81 9.22
N GLY A 97 16.80 8.77 9.44
CA GLY A 97 17.17 10.17 9.58
C GLY A 97 18.07 10.42 10.77
N TYR A 98 17.83 9.75 11.91
CA TYR A 98 18.67 9.87 13.09
C TYR A 98 20.10 9.35 12.82
N VAL A 99 20.21 8.17 12.20
CA VAL A 99 21.52 7.58 11.86
C VAL A 99 22.29 8.49 10.93
N GLU A 100 21.65 9.05 9.91
CA GLU A 100 22.30 9.98 8.99
C GLU A 100 22.78 11.25 9.69
N SER A 101 22.03 11.74 10.67
CA SER A 101 22.37 12.98 11.37
C SER A 101 23.52 12.80 12.37
N THR A 102 23.86 11.59 12.76
CA THR A 102 24.96 11.30 13.70
C THR A 102 26.29 11.07 13.00
N GLU A 103 26.26 10.91 11.70
CA GLU A 103 27.48 10.80 10.87
C GLU A 103 27.99 12.17 10.45
#